data_4253c2cd383bb3782e8d44c5d26d9d11
#
_entry.id   4253c2cd383bb3782e8d44c5d26d9d11
#
_cell.length_a   1.000
_cell.length_b   1.000
_cell.length_c   1.000
_cell.angle_alpha   90.00
_cell.angle_beta   90.00
_cell.angle_gamma   90.00
#
_symmetry.space_group_name_H-M   'P 1'
#
loop_
_entity.id
_entity.type
_entity.pdbx_description
1 polymer ?
#
loop_
_entity_poly.entity_id
_entity_poly.type
_entity_poly.pdbx_seq_one_letter_code
_entity_poly.pdbx_strand_id
1 'polypeptide(L)'
;MNYQEDAKEIAKFLLQIKAIILQPDNPFTWASGWKSPIYCDNRKILSFPSIRTHIRIKLCEIIKKQYPHVNVIAGVATGGIAIGALVAEELGLPFIYVRASNKNHGKKNLIEGYYNSGQSVAVSYTHLTLPTIRMV
;
A
#
# COMPACT_ATOMS: atom_id res chain seq x y z
N MET A 1 -1.15 17.84 -12.07
CA MET A 1 -0.49 16.68 -11.46
C MET A 1 0.18 15.91 -12.57
N ASN A 2 1.49 15.85 -12.53
CA ASN A 2 2.28 15.09 -13.52
C ASN A 2 2.66 13.74 -12.88
N TYR A 3 1.83 12.73 -13.10
CA TYR A 3 2.03 11.39 -12.51
C TYR A 3 3.43 10.79 -12.77
N GLN A 4 4.05 11.15 -13.90
CA GLN A 4 5.40 10.65 -14.22
C GLN A 4 6.47 11.31 -13.34
N GLU A 5 6.32 12.60 -13.03
CA GLU A 5 7.24 13.32 -12.13
C GLU A 5 7.06 12.85 -10.69
N ASP A 6 5.82 12.73 -10.22
CA ASP A 6 5.51 12.20 -8.90
C ASP A 6 6.06 10.76 -8.72
N ALA A 7 5.90 9.91 -9.73
CA ALA A 7 6.42 8.53 -9.70
C ALA A 7 7.96 8.50 -9.65
N LYS A 8 8.64 9.37 -10.40
CA LYS A 8 10.11 9.49 -10.37
C LYS A 8 10.61 9.98 -9.01
N GLU A 9 9.94 10.95 -8.43
CA GLU A 9 10.28 11.49 -7.11
C GLU A 9 10.13 10.40 -6.02
N ILE A 10 9.01 9.70 -6.00
CA ILE A 10 8.78 8.59 -5.06
C ILE A 10 9.83 7.49 -5.26
N ALA A 11 10.14 7.12 -6.51
CA ALA A 11 11.17 6.13 -6.80
C ALA A 11 12.55 6.54 -6.26
N LYS A 12 12.92 7.82 -6.38
CA LYS A 12 14.17 8.37 -5.79
C LYS A 12 14.18 8.21 -4.27
N PHE A 13 13.09 8.56 -3.59
CA PHE A 13 12.98 8.38 -2.14
C PHE A 13 13.13 6.92 -1.73
N LEU A 14 12.46 6.00 -2.43
CA LEU A 14 12.52 4.57 -2.13
C LEU A 14 13.93 3.99 -2.32
N LEU A 15 14.66 4.43 -3.35
CA LEU A 15 16.06 4.07 -3.56
C LEU A 15 16.95 4.66 -2.47
N GLN A 16 16.77 5.93 -2.11
CA GLN A 16 17.56 6.63 -1.09
C GLN A 16 17.49 5.94 0.27
N ILE A 17 16.29 5.52 0.70
CA ILE A 17 16.10 4.81 1.98
C ILE A 17 16.34 3.30 1.87
N LYS A 18 16.80 2.84 0.71
CA LYS A 18 17.00 1.40 0.42
C LYS A 18 15.74 0.55 0.67
N ALA A 19 14.57 1.12 0.44
CA ALA A 19 13.32 0.38 0.32
C ALA A 19 13.29 -0.42 -0.98
N ILE A 20 13.89 0.13 -2.04
CA ILE A 20 14.20 -0.57 -3.28
C ILE A 20 15.70 -0.76 -3.36
N ILE A 21 16.14 -1.99 -3.64
CA ILE A 21 17.54 -2.37 -3.81
C ILE A 21 17.68 -3.06 -5.17
N LEU A 22 18.66 -2.61 -5.96
CA LEU A 22 18.96 -3.17 -7.27
C LEU A 22 20.28 -3.94 -7.19
N GLN A 23 20.27 -5.24 -7.50
CA GLN A 23 21.46 -6.11 -7.51
C GLN A 23 21.43 -7.03 -8.74
N PRO A 24 21.68 -6.50 -9.94
CA PRO A 24 21.65 -7.28 -11.18
C PRO A 24 22.74 -8.36 -11.22
N ASP A 25 23.93 -8.05 -10.69
CA ASP A 25 25.08 -8.96 -10.71
C ASP A 25 25.01 -10.06 -9.64
N ASN A 26 24.26 -9.82 -8.56
CA ASN A 26 24.04 -10.77 -7.47
C ASN A 26 22.58 -10.79 -7.03
N PRO A 27 21.70 -11.41 -7.84
CA PRO A 27 20.26 -11.35 -7.62
C PRO A 27 19.84 -11.97 -6.28
N PHE A 28 18.79 -11.39 -5.68
CA PHE A 28 18.12 -11.95 -4.51
C PHE A 28 17.45 -13.28 -4.85
N THR A 29 17.54 -14.25 -3.95
CA THR A 29 16.81 -15.52 -4.07
C THR A 29 15.57 -15.45 -3.18
N TRP A 30 14.39 -15.58 -3.78
CA TRP A 30 13.12 -15.64 -3.08
C TRP A 30 12.94 -16.99 -2.38
N ALA A 31 12.03 -17.06 -1.40
CA ALA A 31 11.69 -18.34 -0.74
C ALA A 31 11.19 -19.42 -1.72
N SER A 32 10.64 -19.00 -2.87
CA SER A 32 10.26 -19.89 -3.98
C SER A 32 11.43 -20.44 -4.79
N GLY A 33 12.67 -19.97 -4.54
CA GLY A 33 13.86 -20.30 -5.32
C GLY A 33 14.08 -19.40 -6.55
N TRP A 34 13.16 -18.52 -6.88
CA TRP A 34 13.31 -17.58 -7.99
C TRP A 34 14.35 -16.51 -7.68
N LYS A 35 15.10 -16.09 -8.70
CA LYS A 35 16.08 -15.02 -8.60
C LYS A 35 15.48 -13.72 -9.13
N SER A 36 15.67 -12.63 -8.38
CA SER A 36 15.24 -11.29 -8.76
C SER A 36 16.38 -10.29 -8.60
N PRO A 37 16.64 -9.44 -9.60
CA PRO A 37 17.61 -8.35 -9.48
C PRO A 37 17.10 -7.19 -8.62
N ILE A 38 15.82 -7.20 -8.23
CA ILE A 38 15.17 -6.15 -7.47
C ILE A 38 14.60 -6.74 -6.19
N TYR A 39 14.84 -6.05 -5.07
CA TYR A 39 14.14 -6.26 -3.81
C TYR A 39 13.41 -4.98 -3.42
N CYS A 40 12.15 -5.09 -2.99
CA CYS A 40 11.35 -3.96 -2.56
C CYS A 40 10.67 -4.25 -1.22
N ASP A 41 10.90 -3.37 -0.24
CA ASP A 41 10.19 -3.35 1.03
C ASP A 41 9.67 -1.93 1.32
N ASN A 42 8.48 -1.64 0.83
CA ASN A 42 7.85 -0.33 1.00
C ASN A 42 7.50 -0.01 2.46
N ARG A 43 7.48 -1.00 3.36
CA ARG A 43 7.24 -0.78 4.80
C ARG A 43 8.32 0.09 5.45
N LYS A 44 9.51 0.15 4.87
CA LYS A 44 10.59 1.04 5.33
C LYS A 44 10.19 2.51 5.36
N ILE A 45 9.27 2.96 4.49
CA ILE A 45 8.79 4.35 4.47
C ILE A 45 8.21 4.77 5.83
N LEU A 46 7.66 3.83 6.60
CA LEU A 46 7.05 4.11 7.89
C LEU A 46 8.03 4.72 8.90
N SER A 47 9.33 4.40 8.77
CA SER A 47 10.39 4.90 9.65
C SER A 47 10.97 6.25 9.22
N PHE A 48 10.54 6.80 8.08
CA PHE A 48 11.01 8.07 7.53
C PHE A 48 9.86 9.08 7.45
N PRO A 49 9.65 9.92 8.48
CA PRO A 49 8.46 10.76 8.60
C PRO A 49 8.20 11.68 7.41
N SER A 50 9.23 12.32 6.85
CA SER A 50 9.09 13.21 5.70
C SER A 50 8.63 12.47 4.44
N ILE A 51 9.24 11.33 4.15
CA ILE A 51 8.90 10.49 2.99
C ILE A 51 7.49 9.90 3.17
N ARG A 52 7.19 9.39 4.36
CA ARG A 52 5.87 8.86 4.71
C ARG A 52 4.78 9.91 4.51
N THR A 53 5.02 11.14 4.96
CA THR A 53 4.08 12.26 4.79
C THR A 53 3.91 12.60 3.32
N HIS A 54 4.99 12.70 2.56
CA HIS A 54 4.93 12.97 1.13
C HIS A 54 4.10 11.92 0.38
N ILE A 55 4.38 10.63 0.61
CA ILE A 55 3.64 9.52 -0.02
C ILE A 55 2.16 9.55 0.39
N ARG A 56 1.85 9.78 1.66
CA ARG A 56 0.48 9.93 2.15
C ARG A 56 -0.27 11.02 1.38
N ILE A 57 0.32 12.21 1.27
CA ILE A 57 -0.30 13.35 0.56
C ILE A 57 -0.56 12.98 -0.91
N LYS A 58 0.43 12.39 -1.60
CA LYS A 58 0.27 11.99 -3.00
C LYS A 58 -0.83 10.95 -3.20
N LEU A 59 -0.93 9.97 -2.31
CA LEU A 59 -2.03 8.99 -2.36
C LEU A 59 -3.39 9.66 -2.14
N CYS A 60 -3.49 10.60 -1.20
CA CYS A 60 -4.73 11.34 -0.97
C CYS A 60 -5.13 12.20 -2.17
N GLU A 61 -4.17 12.86 -2.82
CA GLU A 61 -4.42 13.63 -4.04
C GLU A 61 -4.97 12.75 -5.17
N ILE A 62 -4.37 11.56 -5.37
CA ILE A 62 -4.83 10.59 -6.36
C ILE A 62 -6.25 10.12 -6.05
N ILE A 63 -6.53 9.75 -4.80
CA ILE A 63 -7.85 9.28 -4.38
C ILE A 63 -8.91 10.36 -4.59
N LYS A 64 -8.66 11.58 -4.12
CA LYS A 64 -9.59 12.71 -4.30
C LYS A 64 -9.90 12.99 -5.76
N LYS A 65 -8.89 12.87 -6.64
CA LYS A 65 -9.05 13.16 -8.07
C LYS A 65 -9.72 12.05 -8.84
N GLN A 66 -9.32 10.79 -8.60
CA GLN A 66 -9.78 9.65 -9.41
C GLN A 66 -11.00 8.94 -8.81
N TYR A 67 -11.17 9.02 -7.49
CA TYR A 67 -12.21 8.31 -6.75
C TYR A 67 -12.94 9.24 -5.76
N PRO A 68 -13.56 10.35 -6.25
CA PRO A 68 -14.14 11.37 -5.39
C PRO A 68 -15.30 10.87 -4.52
N HIS A 69 -15.87 9.72 -4.84
CA HIS A 69 -17.00 9.12 -4.13
C HIS A 69 -16.61 7.93 -3.24
N VAL A 70 -15.31 7.77 -2.95
CA VAL A 70 -14.88 6.72 -2.04
C VAL A 70 -15.41 6.97 -0.63
N ASN A 71 -15.93 5.91 0.00
CA ASN A 71 -16.53 5.98 1.33
C ASN A 71 -15.62 5.42 2.43
N VAL A 72 -14.73 4.49 2.08
CA VAL A 72 -13.92 3.73 3.04
C VAL A 72 -12.54 3.49 2.45
N ILE A 73 -11.51 3.58 3.27
CA ILE A 73 -10.16 3.14 2.92
C ILE A 73 -9.91 1.77 3.53
N ALA A 74 -9.40 0.83 2.74
CA ALA A 74 -9.03 -0.49 3.21
C ALA A 74 -7.53 -0.73 3.06
N GLY A 75 -6.91 -1.29 4.08
CA GLY A 75 -5.52 -1.77 4.01
C GLY A 75 -5.47 -3.29 3.89
N VAL A 76 -4.61 -3.82 3.04
CA VAL A 76 -4.35 -5.27 3.02
C VAL A 76 -3.25 -5.59 4.03
N ALA A 77 -3.58 -6.49 4.96
CA ALA A 77 -2.63 -6.92 5.99
C ALA A 77 -1.44 -7.66 5.36
N THR A 78 -0.24 -7.43 5.87
CA THR A 78 0.08 -6.53 6.97
C THR A 78 0.54 -5.17 6.44
N GLY A 79 1.18 -5.16 5.29
CA GLY A 79 1.91 -4.02 4.75
C GLY A 79 1.04 -2.80 4.42
N GLY A 80 -0.21 -3.00 4.01
CA GLY A 80 -1.13 -1.91 3.66
C GLY A 80 -1.84 -1.26 4.85
N ILE A 81 -1.74 -1.83 6.06
CA ILE A 81 -2.48 -1.33 7.22
C ILE A 81 -2.02 0.08 7.60
N ALA A 82 -0.74 0.26 7.86
CA ALA A 82 -0.24 1.51 8.41
C ALA A 82 -0.43 2.69 7.44
N ILE A 83 -0.04 2.53 6.19
CA ILE A 83 -0.20 3.62 5.20
C ILE A 83 -1.68 3.86 4.87
N GLY A 84 -2.51 2.82 4.82
CA GLY A 84 -3.94 2.95 4.62
C GLY A 84 -4.61 3.73 5.76
N ALA A 85 -4.25 3.48 7.01
CA ALA A 85 -4.75 4.22 8.16
C ALA A 85 -4.36 5.71 8.10
N LEU A 86 -3.11 6.01 7.72
CA LEU A 86 -2.65 7.38 7.55
C LEU A 86 -3.38 8.13 6.43
N VAL A 87 -3.68 7.44 5.33
CA VAL A 87 -4.46 7.99 4.21
C VAL A 87 -5.91 8.24 4.64
N ALA A 88 -6.52 7.30 5.34
CA ALA A 88 -7.87 7.45 5.86
C ALA A 88 -7.99 8.64 6.80
N GLU A 89 -7.05 8.81 7.73
CA GLU A 89 -6.97 9.96 8.63
C GLU A 89 -6.89 11.28 7.87
N GLU A 90 -6.01 11.39 6.88
CA GLU A 90 -5.86 12.60 6.06
C GLU A 90 -7.11 12.93 5.24
N LEU A 91 -7.85 11.90 4.79
CA LEU A 91 -9.08 12.08 4.03
C LEU A 91 -10.32 12.26 4.91
N GLY A 92 -10.22 12.02 6.23
CA GLY A 92 -11.36 12.01 7.14
C GLY A 92 -12.35 10.88 6.84
N LEU A 93 -11.85 9.72 6.35
CA LEU A 93 -12.66 8.57 5.97
C LEU A 93 -12.49 7.40 6.95
N PRO A 94 -13.51 6.56 7.10
CA PRO A 94 -13.39 5.30 7.83
C PRO A 94 -12.28 4.41 7.27
N PHE A 95 -11.65 3.64 8.16
CA PHE A 95 -10.61 2.68 7.81
C PHE A 95 -10.99 1.27 8.23
N ILE A 96 -10.74 0.31 7.34
CA ILE A 96 -10.85 -1.13 7.59
C ILE A 96 -9.58 -1.82 7.11
N TYR A 97 -9.32 -3.04 7.52
CA TYR A 97 -8.26 -3.82 6.91
C TYR A 97 -8.65 -5.27 6.67
N VAL A 98 -8.08 -5.85 5.60
CA VAL A 98 -8.32 -7.22 5.18
C VAL A 98 -7.16 -8.09 5.62
N ARG A 99 -7.45 -9.19 6.28
CA ARG A 99 -6.47 -10.17 6.77
C ARG A 99 -6.10 -11.17 5.67
N ALA A 100 -4.90 -11.74 5.76
CA ALA A 100 -4.46 -12.79 4.85
C ALA A 100 -5.20 -14.13 5.08
N SER A 101 -5.70 -14.35 6.31
CA SER A 101 -6.43 -15.56 6.70
C SER A 101 -7.44 -15.27 7.80
N ASN A 102 -8.45 -16.13 7.94
CA ASN A 102 -9.41 -16.04 9.03
C ASN A 102 -8.73 -16.24 10.39
N LYS A 103 -9.26 -15.58 11.43
CA LYS A 103 -8.87 -15.86 12.82
C LYS A 103 -9.22 -17.30 13.19
N ASN A 104 -8.29 -17.99 13.84
CA ASN A 104 -8.54 -19.36 14.36
C ASN A 104 -9.46 -19.34 15.59
N HIS A 105 -9.62 -18.20 16.28
CA HIS A 105 -10.41 -18.03 17.49
C HIS A 105 -11.29 -16.77 17.42
N GLY A 106 -12.50 -16.83 17.94
CA GLY A 106 -13.48 -15.74 17.95
C GLY A 106 -14.29 -15.60 16.66
N LYS A 107 -14.79 -14.39 16.37
CA LYS A 107 -15.47 -14.11 15.10
C LYS A 107 -14.47 -14.33 13.95
N LYS A 108 -14.81 -15.23 13.03
CA LYS A 108 -13.97 -15.57 11.84
C LYS A 108 -14.04 -14.47 10.79
N ASN A 109 -13.74 -13.22 11.17
CA ASN A 109 -13.80 -12.10 10.24
C ASN A 109 -12.50 -12.04 9.44
N LEU A 110 -12.62 -11.96 8.12
CA LEU A 110 -11.53 -11.64 7.21
C LEU A 110 -11.25 -10.13 7.18
N ILE A 111 -12.29 -9.32 7.40
CA ILE A 111 -12.23 -7.87 7.41
C ILE A 111 -12.41 -7.38 8.84
N GLU A 112 -11.51 -6.51 9.28
CA GLU A 112 -11.55 -5.87 10.60
C GLU A 112 -11.93 -4.39 10.45
N GLY A 113 -12.81 -3.91 11.32
CA GLY A 113 -13.40 -2.58 11.29
C GLY A 113 -14.89 -2.65 10.97
N TYR A 114 -15.51 -1.47 10.78
CA TYR A 114 -16.93 -1.35 10.50
C TYR A 114 -17.14 -0.80 9.09
N TYR A 115 -18.02 -1.42 8.33
CA TYR A 115 -18.41 -1.00 7.00
C TYR A 115 -19.84 -1.44 6.69
N ASN A 116 -20.47 -0.78 5.72
CA ASN A 116 -21.81 -1.12 5.24
C ASN A 116 -21.74 -1.68 3.82
N SER A 117 -22.68 -2.57 3.51
CA SER A 117 -22.83 -3.05 2.13
C SER A 117 -23.12 -1.90 1.17
N GLY A 118 -22.54 -1.94 -0.03
CA GLY A 118 -22.73 -0.93 -1.07
C GLY A 118 -21.79 0.28 -0.96
N GLN A 119 -20.93 0.36 0.05
CA GLN A 119 -19.90 1.40 0.10
C GLN A 119 -18.81 1.18 -0.95
N SER A 120 -18.32 2.27 -1.55
CA SER A 120 -17.15 2.23 -2.41
C SER A 120 -15.86 2.27 -1.59
N VAL A 121 -14.90 1.44 -1.93
CA VAL A 121 -13.68 1.22 -1.14
C VAL A 121 -12.44 1.48 -1.98
N ALA A 122 -11.52 2.30 -1.49
CA ALA A 122 -10.17 2.39 -2.03
C ALA A 122 -9.23 1.50 -1.22
N VAL A 123 -8.49 0.63 -1.90
CA VAL A 123 -7.61 -0.37 -1.27
C VAL A 123 -6.16 0.06 -1.34
N SER A 124 -5.52 0.16 -0.17
CA SER A 124 -4.08 0.33 -0.03
C SER A 124 -3.39 -1.03 0.06
N TYR A 125 -2.43 -1.24 -0.82
CA TYR A 125 -1.70 -2.48 -0.93
C TYR A 125 -0.21 -2.19 -1.16
N THR A 126 0.69 -2.82 -0.42
CA THR A 126 2.13 -2.51 -0.48
C THR A 126 2.97 -3.61 -1.12
N HIS A 127 2.38 -4.68 -1.64
CA HIS A 127 3.13 -5.74 -2.30
C HIS A 127 3.24 -5.47 -3.80
N LEU A 128 4.46 -5.51 -4.31
CA LEU A 128 4.72 -5.75 -5.71
C LEU A 128 4.43 -7.23 -6.02
N THR A 129 3.19 -7.55 -6.26
CA THR A 129 2.89 -8.62 -7.18
C THR A 129 2.91 -8.01 -8.57
N LEU A 130 3.65 -8.60 -9.51
CA LEU A 130 3.50 -8.32 -10.94
C LEU A 130 2.02 -8.21 -11.28
N PRO A 131 1.61 -7.28 -12.14
CA PRO A 131 0.25 -6.77 -12.18
C PRO A 131 -0.74 -7.87 -12.51
N THR A 132 -1.43 -8.36 -11.50
CA THR A 132 -2.74 -8.95 -11.72
C THR A 132 -3.72 -7.82 -11.44
N ILE A 133 -3.97 -7.01 -12.45
CA ILE A 133 -5.13 -6.13 -12.47
C ILE A 133 -6.34 -7.05 -12.59
N ARG A 134 -6.91 -7.42 -11.46
CA ARG A 134 -8.32 -7.83 -11.41
C ARG A 134 -9.09 -6.62 -10.93
N MET A 135 -9.77 -5.97 -11.86
CA MET A 135 -10.93 -5.16 -11.52
C MET A 135 -12.01 -6.13 -11.03
N VAL A 136 -12.45 -5.93 -9.81
CA VAL A 136 -13.67 -6.51 -9.27
C VAL A 136 -14.60 -5.35 -9.02
#